data_8d0b3912f363cc7f75d1c72b9eb95c35
#
_entry.id   8d0b3912f363cc7f75d1c72b9eb95c35
#
_cell.length_a   1.000
_cell.length_b   1.000
_cell.length_c   1.000
_cell.angle_alpha   90.00
_cell.angle_beta   90.00
_cell.angle_gamma   90.00
#
_symmetry.space_group_name_H-M   'P 1'
#
loop_
_entity.id
_entity.type
_entity.pdbx_description
1 polymer ?
#
loop_
_entity_poly.entity_id
_entity_poly.type
_entity_poly.pdbx_seq_one_letter_code
_entity_poly.pdbx_strand_id
1 'polypeptide(L)'
;LIDYFNSIFTVVAKELRKQVPGIFVTGEINDSNVKKFPCVQIEENSNLPVHLDSASRSKYAAVSLRVRVYSNKTSGRIAEARSIVSIVDSVLEPLNFYRKSFAPLNGLYNNSAYRIDCSYGATIGEDGMIYRN
;
A
#
# COMPACT_ATOMS: atom_id res chain seq x y z
N LEU A 1 -12.25 -16.91 1.09
CA LEU A 1 -11.47 -15.66 1.14
C LEU A 1 -10.34 -15.78 2.15
N ILE A 2 -9.12 -15.56 1.71
CA ILE A 2 -7.97 -15.46 2.61
C ILE A 2 -7.90 -14.01 3.07
N ASP A 3 -8.18 -13.80 4.34
CA ASP A 3 -8.23 -12.45 4.91
C ASP A 3 -6.93 -12.15 5.68
N TYR A 4 -6.10 -11.34 5.06
CA TYR A 4 -4.79 -10.93 5.59
C TYR A 4 -4.70 -9.42 5.78
N PHE A 5 -5.64 -8.68 5.19
CA PHE A 5 -5.47 -7.24 4.94
C PHE A 5 -5.29 -6.44 6.22
N ASN A 6 -6.11 -6.70 7.23
CA ASN A 6 -6.05 -5.94 8.48
C ASN A 6 -4.70 -6.06 9.17
N SER A 7 -4.11 -7.25 9.14
CA SER A 7 -2.78 -7.47 9.73
C SER A 7 -1.71 -6.67 9.01
N ILE A 8 -1.73 -6.69 7.69
CA ILE A 8 -0.76 -5.94 6.88
C ILE A 8 -0.98 -4.44 7.05
N PHE A 9 -2.23 -3.98 6.98
CA PHE A 9 -2.55 -2.57 7.18
C PHE A 9 -2.03 -2.08 8.54
N THR A 10 -2.26 -2.83 9.60
CA THR A 10 -1.85 -2.46 10.95
C THR A 10 -0.34 -2.32 11.06
N VAL A 11 0.42 -3.25 10.50
CA VAL A 11 1.88 -3.22 10.54
C VAL A 11 2.43 -2.00 9.79
N VAL A 12 1.92 -1.75 8.59
CA VAL A 12 2.36 -0.61 7.78
C VAL A 12 1.98 0.71 8.46
N ALA A 13 0.75 0.82 8.93
CA ALA A 13 0.27 2.05 9.58
C ALA A 13 1.07 2.37 10.85
N LYS A 14 1.39 1.35 11.64
CA LYS A 14 2.19 1.53 12.86
C LYS A 14 3.56 2.11 12.55
N GLU A 15 4.26 1.56 11.56
CA GLU A 15 5.59 2.01 11.19
C GLU A 15 5.56 3.42 10.58
N LEU A 16 4.55 3.70 9.74
CA LEU A 16 4.38 5.04 9.18
C LEU A 16 4.15 6.08 10.28
N ARG A 17 3.29 5.79 11.23
CA ARG A 17 3.02 6.70 12.34
C ARG A 17 4.23 6.92 13.23
N LYS A 18 5.07 5.91 13.36
CA LYS A 18 6.31 6.00 14.13
C LYS A 18 7.33 6.91 13.45
N GLN A 19 7.51 6.76 12.13
CA GLN A 19 8.55 7.47 11.39
C GLN A 19 8.12 8.83 10.86
N VAL A 20 6.82 9.03 10.65
CA VAL A 20 6.26 10.29 10.12
C VAL A 20 5.18 10.77 11.07
N PRO A 21 5.54 11.52 12.12
CA PRO A 21 4.55 12.06 13.06
C PRO A 21 3.50 12.91 12.35
N GLY A 22 2.24 12.69 12.70
CA GLY A 22 1.12 13.42 12.10
C GLY A 22 0.61 12.88 10.79
N ILE A 23 1.20 11.80 10.27
CA ILE A 23 0.71 11.19 9.05
C ILE A 23 -0.71 10.62 9.24
N PHE A 24 -1.56 10.81 8.23
CA PHE A 24 -2.90 10.22 8.21
C PHE A 24 -2.88 8.96 7.35
N VAL A 25 -3.18 7.81 7.97
CA VAL A 25 -3.20 6.51 7.28
C VAL A 25 -4.63 5.99 7.29
N THR A 26 -5.16 5.65 6.12
CA THR A 26 -6.56 5.23 6.00
C THR A 26 -6.72 4.18 4.91
N GLY A 27 -7.80 3.40 4.99
CA GLY A 27 -8.22 2.47 3.95
C GLY A 27 -9.38 3.00 3.10
N GLU A 28 -9.94 4.16 3.47
CA GLU A 28 -11.20 4.63 2.91
C GLU A 28 -11.14 6.10 2.55
N ILE A 29 -10.58 6.41 1.38
CA ILE A 29 -10.54 7.80 0.93
C ILE A 29 -10.52 7.82 -0.61
N ASN A 30 -11.03 8.89 -1.19
CA ASN A 30 -10.83 9.20 -2.58
C ASN A 30 -10.19 10.60 -2.70
N ASP A 31 -9.70 10.94 -3.90
CA ASP A 31 -8.95 12.17 -4.11
C ASP A 31 -9.68 13.42 -3.64
N SER A 32 -10.99 13.46 -3.77
CA SER A 32 -11.78 14.64 -3.38
C SER A 32 -11.93 14.79 -1.87
N ASN A 33 -11.60 13.75 -1.09
CA ASN A 33 -11.80 13.72 0.35
C ASN A 33 -10.52 13.90 1.15
N VAL A 34 -9.35 14.02 0.51
CA VAL A 34 -8.09 14.18 1.23
C VAL A 34 -8.02 15.58 1.83
N LYS A 35 -8.01 15.66 3.15
CA LYS A 35 -7.98 16.93 3.89
C LYS A 35 -6.83 17.02 4.88
N LYS A 36 -6.15 15.90 5.16
CA LYS A 36 -5.01 15.82 6.06
C LYS A 36 -3.80 15.32 5.29
N PHE A 37 -2.67 16.00 5.46
CA PHE A 37 -1.44 15.68 4.75
C PHE A 37 -0.28 15.62 5.75
N PRO A 38 0.72 14.80 5.50
CA PRO A 38 0.73 13.77 4.47
C PRO A 38 -0.30 12.69 4.75
N CYS A 39 -0.76 12.06 3.68
CA CYS A 39 -1.80 11.04 3.77
C CYS A 39 -1.36 9.80 3.01
N VAL A 40 -1.63 8.63 3.57
CA VAL A 40 -1.41 7.35 2.89
C VAL A 40 -2.71 6.57 2.93
N GLN A 41 -3.17 6.19 1.74
CA GLN A 41 -4.28 5.27 1.58
C GLN A 41 -3.74 3.90 1.22
N ILE A 42 -4.19 2.87 1.94
CA ILE A 42 -3.83 1.48 1.66
C ILE A 42 -5.13 0.71 1.45
N GLU A 43 -5.27 0.10 0.29
CA GLU A 43 -6.46 -0.70 0.00
C GLU A 43 -6.09 -2.02 -0.66
N GLU A 44 -6.93 -3.01 -0.49
CA GLU A 44 -6.80 -4.25 -1.25
C GLU A 44 -7.33 -4.01 -2.65
N ASN A 45 -6.47 -4.20 -3.65
CA ASN A 45 -6.83 -4.00 -5.05
C ASN A 45 -7.40 -5.28 -5.67
N SER A 46 -6.86 -6.42 -5.30
CA SER A 46 -7.35 -7.71 -5.74
C SER A 46 -6.98 -8.83 -4.77
N ASN A 47 -7.79 -9.87 -4.77
CA ASN A 47 -7.60 -11.06 -3.94
C ASN A 47 -8.20 -12.22 -4.72
N LEU A 48 -7.35 -12.90 -5.51
CA LEU A 48 -7.79 -13.89 -6.47
C LEU A 48 -7.35 -15.29 -6.03
N PRO A 49 -8.25 -16.27 -6.00
CA PRO A 49 -7.85 -17.63 -5.68
C PRO A 49 -6.91 -18.18 -6.75
N VAL A 50 -5.89 -18.91 -6.30
CA VAL A 50 -4.95 -19.58 -7.16
C VAL A 50 -4.94 -21.05 -6.82
N HIS A 51 -5.10 -21.90 -7.83
CA HIS A 51 -5.04 -23.35 -7.68
C HIS A 51 -3.78 -23.87 -8.35
N LEU A 52 -3.00 -24.67 -7.61
CA LEU A 52 -1.73 -25.18 -8.11
C LEU A 52 -1.93 -26.37 -9.07
N ASP A 53 -3.01 -27.11 -8.95
CA ASP A 53 -3.37 -28.20 -9.84
C ASP A 53 -4.88 -28.45 -9.83
N SER A 54 -5.35 -29.34 -10.71
CA SER A 54 -6.76 -29.60 -10.85
C SER A 54 -7.37 -30.35 -9.66
N ALA A 55 -6.54 -30.98 -8.85
CA ALA A 55 -6.95 -31.67 -7.63
C ALA A 55 -6.52 -30.92 -6.38
N SER A 56 -6.05 -29.68 -6.53
CA SER A 56 -5.46 -28.93 -5.45
C SER A 56 -6.43 -28.72 -4.29
N ARG A 57 -6.02 -29.15 -3.13
CA ARG A 57 -6.69 -28.88 -1.88
C ARG A 57 -6.02 -27.75 -1.13
N SER A 58 -4.82 -27.34 -1.59
CA SER A 58 -4.11 -26.20 -1.07
C SER A 58 -4.67 -24.94 -1.69
N LYS A 59 -5.06 -24.01 -0.83
CA LYS A 59 -5.63 -22.75 -1.28
C LYS A 59 -4.62 -21.64 -1.11
N TYR A 60 -4.47 -20.88 -2.16
CA TYR A 60 -3.61 -19.70 -2.20
C TYR A 60 -4.40 -18.55 -2.79
N ALA A 61 -4.00 -17.35 -2.47
CA ALA A 61 -4.56 -16.14 -3.08
C ALA A 61 -3.43 -15.29 -3.62
N ALA A 62 -3.57 -14.84 -4.86
CA ALA A 62 -2.74 -13.79 -5.42
C ALA A 62 -3.38 -12.46 -5.01
N VAL A 63 -2.66 -11.69 -4.22
CA VAL A 63 -3.17 -10.44 -3.66
C VAL A 63 -2.40 -9.25 -4.19
N SER A 64 -3.08 -8.14 -4.33
CA SER A 64 -2.48 -6.88 -4.73
C SER A 64 -3.00 -5.77 -3.83
N LEU A 65 -2.08 -4.97 -3.32
CA LEU A 65 -2.38 -3.78 -2.54
C LEU A 65 -2.15 -2.55 -3.39
N ARG A 66 -3.00 -1.56 -3.24
CA ARG A 66 -2.75 -0.22 -3.79
C ARG A 66 -2.41 0.70 -2.64
N VAL A 67 -1.32 1.43 -2.80
CA VAL A 67 -0.87 2.42 -1.82
C VAL A 67 -0.77 3.76 -2.51
N ARG A 68 -1.54 4.73 -2.04
CA ARG A 68 -1.50 6.10 -2.55
C ARG A 68 -0.92 7.00 -1.47
N VAL A 69 0.11 7.75 -1.83
CA VAL A 69 0.79 8.65 -0.91
C VAL A 69 0.57 10.08 -1.40
N TYR A 70 0.04 10.92 -0.51
CA TYR A 70 -0.27 12.32 -0.82
C TYR A 70 0.60 13.23 0.02
N SER A 71 1.14 14.28 -0.62
CA SER A 71 1.86 15.35 0.07
C SER A 71 1.46 16.70 -0.48
N ASN A 72 1.29 17.68 0.39
CA ASN A 72 0.98 19.05 0.00
C ASN A 72 2.02 20.04 0.50
N LYS A 73 3.21 19.61 0.84
CA LYS A 73 4.28 20.51 1.26
C LYS A 73 4.51 21.59 0.20
N THR A 74 4.66 22.82 0.62
CA THR A 74 4.96 23.93 -0.28
C THR A 74 6.32 23.74 -0.97
N SER A 75 7.29 23.19 -0.23
CA SER A 75 8.61 22.83 -0.75
C SER A 75 8.93 21.41 -0.32
N GLY A 76 9.39 20.59 -1.26
CA GLY A 76 9.82 19.22 -0.98
C GLY A 76 8.71 18.20 -0.91
N ARG A 77 7.54 18.46 -1.50
CA ARG A 77 6.44 17.50 -1.50
C ARG A 77 6.77 16.20 -2.24
N ILE A 78 7.55 16.29 -3.31
CA ILE A 78 7.99 15.11 -4.04
C ILE A 78 8.93 14.28 -3.16
N ALA A 79 9.89 14.92 -2.50
CA ALA A 79 10.83 14.23 -1.60
C ALA A 79 10.09 13.60 -0.41
N GLU A 80 9.11 14.28 0.17
CA GLU A 80 8.32 13.73 1.25
C GLU A 80 7.54 12.50 0.81
N ALA A 81 6.85 12.57 -0.32
CA ALA A 81 6.06 11.44 -0.81
C ALA A 81 6.96 10.24 -1.13
N ARG A 82 8.11 10.47 -1.78
CA ARG A 82 9.06 9.39 -2.08
C ARG A 82 9.64 8.77 -0.82
N SER A 83 9.92 9.57 0.18
CA SER A 83 10.39 9.09 1.48
C SER A 83 9.36 8.15 2.13
N ILE A 84 8.09 8.52 2.07
CA ILE A 84 7.01 7.70 2.61
C ILE A 84 6.89 6.37 1.84
N VAL A 85 7.00 6.40 0.51
CA VAL A 85 7.01 5.17 -0.29
C VAL A 85 8.16 4.26 0.14
N SER A 86 9.34 4.82 0.40
CA SER A 86 10.49 4.06 0.88
C SER A 86 10.21 3.38 2.21
N ILE A 87 9.49 4.03 3.10
CA ILE A 87 9.09 3.42 4.38
C ILE A 87 8.13 2.24 4.12
N VAL A 88 7.15 2.43 3.25
CA VAL A 88 6.22 1.34 2.88
C VAL A 88 6.98 0.16 2.28
N ASP A 89 7.90 0.42 1.35
CA ASP A 89 8.75 -0.63 0.77
C ASP A 89 9.50 -1.38 1.87
N SER A 90 10.08 -0.66 2.85
CA SER A 90 10.88 -1.25 3.91
C SER A 90 10.08 -2.15 4.84
N VAL A 91 8.78 -1.92 4.95
CA VAL A 91 7.88 -2.75 5.76
C VAL A 91 7.39 -3.95 4.96
N LEU A 92 6.98 -3.74 3.72
CA LEU A 92 6.34 -4.78 2.91
C LEU A 92 7.33 -5.79 2.32
N GLU A 93 8.54 -5.35 1.94
CA GLU A 93 9.52 -6.23 1.32
C GLU A 93 9.93 -7.40 2.23
N PRO A 94 10.25 -7.20 3.51
CA PRO A 94 10.54 -8.33 4.40
C PRO A 94 9.34 -9.26 4.60
N LEU A 95 8.12 -8.80 4.34
CA LEU A 95 6.91 -9.61 4.40
C LEU A 95 6.60 -10.31 3.08
N ASN A 96 7.54 -10.30 2.14
CA ASN A 96 7.44 -10.93 0.83
C ASN A 96 6.41 -10.28 -0.11
N PHE A 97 6.04 -9.03 0.13
CA PHE A 97 5.38 -8.21 -0.87
C PHE A 97 6.45 -7.53 -1.73
N TYR A 98 6.17 -7.39 -3.02
CA TYR A 98 7.06 -6.64 -3.90
C TYR A 98 6.29 -5.53 -4.59
N ARG A 99 6.96 -4.40 -4.79
CA ARG A 99 6.36 -3.28 -5.49
C ARG A 99 6.33 -3.55 -6.99
N LYS A 100 5.13 -3.49 -7.56
CA LYS A 100 4.91 -3.78 -8.98
C LYS A 100 4.88 -2.51 -9.83
N SER A 101 4.50 -1.38 -9.23
CA SER A 101 4.38 -0.12 -9.97
C SER A 101 4.63 1.08 -9.08
N PHE A 102 5.00 2.17 -9.74
CA PHE A 102 5.24 3.47 -9.12
C PHE A 102 4.80 4.51 -10.12
N ALA A 103 3.72 5.21 -9.84
CA ALA A 103 3.14 6.17 -10.77
C ALA A 103 2.91 7.52 -10.07
N PRO A 104 3.77 8.52 -10.31
CA PRO A 104 3.57 9.83 -9.73
C PRO A 104 2.52 10.63 -10.51
N LEU A 105 1.74 11.42 -9.77
CA LEU A 105 0.75 12.33 -10.33
C LEU A 105 0.87 13.68 -9.64
N ASN A 106 1.27 14.69 -10.38
CA ASN A 106 1.38 16.06 -9.90
C ASN A 106 0.13 16.86 -10.29
N GLY A 107 -0.09 17.98 -9.61
CA GLY A 107 -1.14 18.92 -9.99
C GLY A 107 -2.52 18.63 -9.41
N LEU A 108 -2.66 17.77 -8.42
CA LEU A 108 -3.92 17.58 -7.72
C LEU A 108 -4.30 18.83 -6.92
N TYR A 109 -5.60 19.07 -6.77
CA TYR A 109 -6.14 20.18 -5.97
C TYR A 109 -5.53 21.52 -6.37
N ASN A 110 -5.63 21.86 -7.68
CA ASN A 110 -5.09 23.10 -8.23
C ASN A 110 -3.58 23.24 -8.00
N ASN A 111 -2.83 22.18 -8.22
CA ASN A 111 -1.38 22.11 -8.05
C ASN A 111 -0.90 22.20 -6.60
N SER A 112 -1.79 22.05 -5.63
CA SER A 112 -1.40 22.13 -4.22
C SER A 112 -0.95 20.78 -3.64
N ALA A 113 -1.19 19.68 -4.36
CA ALA A 113 -0.86 18.34 -3.86
C ALA A 113 -0.17 17.48 -4.92
N TYR A 114 0.58 16.51 -4.42
CA TYR A 114 1.30 15.52 -5.20
C TYR A 114 0.91 14.14 -4.70
N ARG A 115 0.69 13.20 -5.61
CA ARG A 115 0.31 11.83 -5.27
C ARG A 115 1.25 10.85 -5.96
N ILE A 116 1.62 9.79 -5.24
CA ILE A 116 2.29 8.63 -5.83
C ILE A 116 1.35 7.43 -5.65
N ASP A 117 1.08 6.73 -6.74
CA ASP A 117 0.34 5.48 -6.72
C ASP A 117 1.31 4.32 -6.86
N CYS A 118 1.31 3.42 -5.89
CA CYS A 118 2.10 2.20 -5.94
C CYS A 118 1.19 0.99 -5.85
N SER A 119 1.59 -0.11 -6.48
CA SER A 119 0.95 -1.40 -6.23
C SER A 119 1.99 -2.40 -5.75
N TYR A 120 1.53 -3.30 -4.86
CA TYR A 120 2.36 -4.35 -4.28
C TYR A 120 1.65 -5.68 -4.42
N GLY A 121 2.39 -6.73 -4.69
CA GLY A 121 1.82 -8.05 -4.88
C GLY A 121 2.48 -9.12 -4.05
N ALA A 122 1.73 -10.16 -3.72
CA ALA A 122 2.22 -11.35 -3.04
C ALA A 122 1.24 -12.50 -3.28
N THR A 123 1.68 -13.70 -2.93
CA THR A 123 0.81 -14.88 -2.86
C THR A 123 0.71 -15.31 -1.40
N ILE A 124 -0.50 -15.51 -0.91
CA ILE A 124 -0.74 -15.87 0.49
C ILE A 124 -1.44 -17.22 0.54
N GLY A 125 -0.92 -18.14 1.36
CA GLY A 125 -1.50 -19.45 1.59
C GLY A 125 -2.56 -19.41 2.69
N GLU A 126 -3.39 -20.45 2.73
CA GLU A 126 -4.36 -20.66 3.81
C GLU A 126 -3.69 -20.75 5.18
N ASP A 127 -2.42 -21.17 5.20
CA ASP A 127 -1.61 -21.25 6.43
C ASP A 127 -1.15 -19.88 6.93
N GLY A 128 -1.49 -18.81 6.22
CA GLY A 128 -1.05 -17.47 6.54
C GLY A 128 0.36 -17.13 6.07
N MET A 129 1.05 -18.06 5.42
CA MET A 129 2.37 -17.79 4.86
C MET A 129 2.27 -16.92 3.62
N ILE A 130 3.19 -15.99 3.50
CA ILE A 130 3.26 -15.04 2.38
C ILE A 130 4.46 -15.42 1.52
N TYR A 131 4.21 -15.61 0.24
CA TYR A 131 5.21 -16.00 -0.72
C TYR A 131 5.41 -14.90 -1.74
N ARG A 132 6.67 -14.63 -2.08
CA ARG A 132 6.98 -13.69 -3.14
C ARG A 132 6.69 -14.33 -4.50
N ASN A 133 6.00 -13.60 -5.33
CA ASN A 133 5.74 -14.05 -6.70
C ASN A 133 6.94 -13.79 -7.61
#